data_25ce5bd0abf653b015bd56dc0703c49a
#
_entry.id   25ce5bd0abf653b015bd56dc0703c49a
#
_cell.length_a   1.000
_cell.length_b   1.000
_cell.length_c   1.000
_cell.angle_alpha   90.00
_cell.angle_beta   90.00
_cell.angle_gamma   90.00
#
_symmetry.space_group_name_H-M   'P 1'
#
loop_
_entity.id
_entity.type
_entity.pdbx_description
1 polymer ?
#
loop_
_entity_poly.entity_id
_entity_poly.type
_entity_poly.pdbx_seq_one_letter_code
_entity_poly.pdbx_strand_id
1 'polypeptide(L)'
;MHKIGGKMQDKDVLIENIDKVHTTEMGVGRISGNLGISGDVVEICKGKILKKESAVERKGKNYYVDVDDCIITVNASSFTIITAHKKD
;
A
#
# COMPACT_ATOMS: atom_id res chain seq x y z
N MET A 1 27.35 5.05 2.83
CA MET A 1 26.93 4.85 3.42
C MET A 1 26.58 4.52 3.87
N HIS A 2 26.28 4.27 4.12
CA HIS A 2 25.78 3.83 4.67
C HIS A 2 25.08 3.89 5.50
N LYS A 3 24.93 3.51 4.82
CA LYS A 3 23.84 3.55 5.70
C LYS A 3 24.06 2.81 6.96
N ILE A 4 24.46 3.50 7.86
CA ILE A 4 24.87 2.91 9.11
C ILE A 4 23.66 2.59 9.97
N GLY A 5 23.68 1.44 10.61
CA GLY A 5 22.58 1.02 11.44
C GLY A 5 21.48 0.35 10.70
N GLY A 6 21.52 0.40 9.38
CA GLY A 6 20.57 -0.29 8.55
C GLY A 6 19.12 0.04 8.82
N LYS A 7 18.86 1.29 9.20
CA LYS A 7 17.51 1.67 9.48
C LYS A 7 16.69 1.67 8.19
N MET A 8 15.64 0.87 8.16
CA MET A 8 14.83 0.75 6.97
C MET A 8 13.87 1.92 6.83
N GLN A 9 13.65 2.34 5.60
CA GLN A 9 12.61 3.30 5.28
C GLN A 9 11.26 2.63 5.36
N ASP A 10 10.19 3.43 5.51
CA ASP A 10 8.84 2.90 5.57
C ASP A 10 8.52 2.04 4.34
N LYS A 11 8.94 2.50 3.19
CA LYS A 11 8.70 1.77 1.95
C LYS A 11 9.38 0.40 1.96
N ASP A 12 10.61 0.35 2.47
CA ASP A 12 11.35 -0.92 2.52
C ASP A 12 10.64 -1.94 3.40
N VAL A 13 10.12 -1.50 4.53
CA VAL A 13 9.40 -2.39 5.44
C VAL A 13 8.14 -2.93 4.77
N LEU A 14 7.40 -2.06 4.10
CA LEU A 14 6.19 -2.49 3.43
C LEU A 14 6.49 -3.48 2.30
N ILE A 15 7.50 -3.20 1.49
CA ILE A 15 7.88 -4.09 0.40
C ILE A 15 8.35 -5.43 0.92
N GLU A 16 9.09 -5.43 2.01
CA GLU A 16 9.57 -6.67 2.62
C GLU A 16 8.41 -7.55 3.08
N ASN A 17 7.29 -6.94 3.42
CA ASN A 17 6.10 -7.64 3.87
C ASN A 17 5.01 -7.70 2.81
N ILE A 18 5.36 -7.50 1.56
CA ILE A 18 4.38 -7.41 0.48
C ILE A 18 3.51 -8.67 0.37
N ASP A 19 4.07 -9.82 0.71
CA ASP A 19 3.32 -11.07 0.66
C ASP A 19 2.21 -11.14 1.70
N LYS A 20 2.29 -10.31 2.71
CA LYS A 20 1.28 -10.25 3.77
C LYS A 20 0.14 -9.30 3.44
N VAL A 21 0.30 -8.48 2.43
CA VAL A 21 -0.70 -7.49 2.06
C VAL A 21 -1.95 -8.20 1.55
N HIS A 22 -3.09 -7.81 2.10
CA HIS A 22 -4.37 -8.44 1.76
C HIS A 22 -5.48 -7.45 2.08
N THR A 23 -6.72 -7.84 1.84
CA THR A 23 -7.86 -7.04 2.24
C THR A 23 -9.04 -7.96 2.54
N THR A 24 -10.14 -7.39 3.02
CA THR A 24 -11.36 -8.12 3.31
C THR A 24 -12.27 -8.08 2.08
N GLU A 25 -13.35 -8.89 2.12
CA GLU A 25 -14.35 -8.86 1.06
C GLU A 25 -14.91 -7.45 0.85
N MET A 26 -15.21 -6.77 1.94
CA MET A 26 -15.70 -5.40 1.86
C MET A 26 -14.64 -4.48 1.27
N GLY A 27 -13.39 -4.73 1.63
CA GLY A 27 -12.28 -3.96 1.09
C GLY A 27 -12.14 -4.11 -0.41
N VAL A 28 -12.35 -5.32 -0.93
CA VAL A 28 -12.30 -5.56 -2.37
C VAL A 28 -13.29 -4.65 -3.08
N GLY A 29 -14.54 -4.63 -2.62
CA GLY A 29 -15.56 -3.80 -3.25
C GLY A 29 -15.25 -2.31 -3.15
N ARG A 30 -14.74 -1.89 -1.99
CA ARG A 30 -14.40 -0.49 -1.76
C ARG A 30 -13.27 -0.03 -2.67
N ILE A 31 -12.21 -0.83 -2.74
CA ILE A 31 -11.05 -0.51 -3.57
C ILE A 31 -11.45 -0.50 -5.04
N SER A 32 -12.17 -1.53 -5.45
CA SER A 32 -12.62 -1.67 -6.83
C SER A 32 -13.46 -0.45 -7.25
N GLY A 33 -14.43 -0.07 -6.41
CA GLY A 33 -15.29 1.06 -6.70
C GLY A 33 -14.54 2.37 -6.73
N ASN A 34 -13.66 2.58 -5.73
CA ASN A 34 -12.94 3.85 -5.61
C ASN A 34 -11.93 4.06 -6.73
N LEU A 35 -11.26 2.99 -7.15
CA LEU A 35 -10.22 3.10 -8.18
C LEU A 35 -10.75 2.79 -9.58
N GLY A 36 -11.98 2.29 -9.71
CA GLY A 36 -12.52 1.93 -10.99
C GLY A 36 -11.79 0.76 -11.63
N ILE A 37 -11.37 -0.20 -10.82
CA ILE A 37 -10.64 -1.38 -11.30
C ILE A 37 -11.45 -2.63 -11.02
N SER A 38 -11.12 -3.70 -11.73
CA SER A 38 -11.77 -4.99 -11.51
C SER A 38 -10.71 -6.07 -11.49
N GLY A 39 -11.14 -7.30 -11.12
CA GLY A 39 -10.24 -8.41 -11.05
C GLY A 39 -9.60 -8.50 -9.68
N ASP A 40 -8.33 -8.92 -9.62
CA ASP A 40 -7.63 -9.11 -8.36
C ASP A 40 -7.09 -7.79 -7.85
N VAL A 41 -7.92 -7.07 -7.09
CA VAL A 41 -7.55 -5.73 -6.62
C VAL A 41 -6.34 -5.76 -5.69
N VAL A 42 -6.15 -6.85 -4.94
CA VAL A 42 -4.99 -6.96 -4.05
C VAL A 42 -3.71 -7.01 -4.87
N GLU A 43 -3.69 -7.83 -5.91
CA GLU A 43 -2.51 -7.92 -6.77
C GLU A 43 -2.24 -6.61 -7.50
N ILE A 44 -3.29 -5.92 -7.90
CA ILE A 44 -3.14 -4.62 -8.55
C ILE A 44 -2.51 -3.63 -7.56
N CYS A 45 -2.99 -3.62 -6.31
CA CYS A 45 -2.44 -2.72 -5.30
C CYS A 45 -1.01 -3.06 -4.96
N LYS A 46 -0.69 -4.36 -4.84
CA LYS A 46 0.68 -4.78 -4.60
C LYS A 46 1.61 -4.29 -5.70
N GLY A 47 1.17 -4.44 -6.95
CA GLY A 47 1.94 -3.97 -8.09
C GLY A 47 2.22 -2.48 -8.02
N LYS A 48 1.21 -1.70 -7.59
CA LYS A 48 1.38 -0.25 -7.45
C LYS A 48 2.38 0.08 -6.33
N ILE A 49 2.29 -0.63 -5.20
CA ILE A 49 3.20 -0.41 -4.08
C ILE A 49 4.64 -0.69 -4.50
N LEU A 50 4.83 -1.70 -5.33
CA LEU A 50 6.17 -2.10 -5.76
C LEU A 50 6.77 -1.20 -6.82
N LYS A 51 5.99 -0.27 -7.36
CA LYS A 51 6.53 0.65 -8.37
C LYS A 51 7.62 1.52 -7.80
N LYS A 52 8.61 1.79 -8.62
CA LYS A 52 9.74 2.63 -8.23
C LYS A 52 9.29 4.00 -7.73
N GLU A 53 8.29 4.55 -8.37
CA GLU A 53 7.82 5.90 -8.04
C GLU A 53 6.83 5.97 -6.89
N SER A 54 6.44 4.83 -6.30
CA SER A 54 5.54 4.87 -5.16
C SER A 54 6.24 5.52 -3.97
N ALA A 55 5.51 6.38 -3.25
CA ALA A 55 6.02 7.05 -2.06
C ALA A 55 5.24 6.54 -0.87
N VAL A 56 5.94 5.98 0.12
CA VAL A 56 5.31 5.36 1.27
C VAL A 56 5.68 6.14 2.52
N GLU A 57 4.67 6.48 3.30
CA GLU A 57 4.87 7.19 4.56
C GLU A 57 4.07 6.53 5.66
N ARG A 58 4.69 6.29 6.80
CA ARG A 58 4.00 5.75 7.96
C ARG A 58 3.48 6.90 8.81
N LYS A 59 2.19 6.87 9.11
CA LYS A 59 1.57 7.83 10.03
C LYS A 59 0.67 7.05 10.98
N GLY A 60 0.99 7.13 12.27
CA GLY A 60 0.24 6.38 13.25
C GLY A 60 0.36 4.89 12.98
N LYS A 61 -0.76 4.22 12.80
CA LYS A 61 -0.77 2.78 12.61
C LYS A 61 -0.90 2.35 11.16
N ASN A 62 -0.80 3.29 10.22
CA ASN A 62 -0.97 2.97 8.81
C ASN A 62 0.17 3.45 7.96
N TYR A 63 0.40 2.74 6.85
CA TYR A 63 1.21 3.22 5.75
C TYR A 63 0.28 3.87 4.74
N TYR A 64 0.71 5.00 4.21
CA TYR A 64 0.00 5.70 3.12
C TYR A 64 0.89 5.67 1.90
N VAL A 65 0.40 5.05 0.83
CA VAL A 65 1.17 4.88 -0.39
C VAL A 65 0.61 5.79 -1.47
N ASP A 66 1.42 6.73 -1.92
CA ASP A 66 1.06 7.67 -2.96
C ASP A 66 1.64 7.17 -4.27
N VAL A 67 0.79 6.76 -5.20
CA VAL A 67 1.23 6.17 -6.46
C VAL A 67 0.08 6.23 -7.46
N ASP A 68 0.39 6.52 -8.73
CA ASP A 68 -0.60 6.51 -9.82
C ASP A 68 -1.81 7.38 -9.52
N ASP A 69 -1.60 8.55 -8.92
CA ASP A 69 -2.67 9.47 -8.53
C ASP A 69 -3.66 8.86 -7.55
N CYS A 70 -3.21 7.89 -6.77
CA CYS A 70 -4.03 7.23 -5.76
C CYS A 70 -3.33 7.24 -4.44
N ILE A 71 -4.10 7.06 -3.37
CA ILE A 71 -3.55 6.81 -2.04
C ILE A 71 -4.05 5.44 -1.60
N ILE A 72 -3.13 4.55 -1.28
CA ILE A 72 -3.45 3.23 -0.74
C ILE A 72 -3.09 3.24 0.73
N THR A 73 -4.04 2.91 1.59
CA THR A 73 -3.82 2.89 3.04
C THR A 73 -3.71 1.45 3.52
N VAL A 74 -2.58 1.10 4.13
CA VAL A 74 -2.31 -0.26 4.59
C VAL A 74 -2.01 -0.23 6.07
N ASN A 75 -2.70 -1.06 6.85
CA ASN A 75 -2.43 -1.15 8.29
C ASN A 75 -1.03 -1.72 8.53
N ALA A 76 -0.26 -1.06 9.38
CA ALA A 76 1.15 -1.42 9.57
C ALA A 76 1.35 -2.67 10.41
N SER A 77 0.31 -3.13 11.10
CA SER A 77 0.36 -4.34 11.91
C SER A 77 -0.06 -5.57 11.13
N SER A 78 -1.24 -5.48 10.53
CA SER A 78 -1.85 -6.63 9.86
C SER A 78 -1.58 -6.66 8.37
N PHE A 79 -1.11 -5.56 7.80
CA PHE A 79 -0.91 -5.39 6.36
C PHE A 79 -2.21 -5.52 5.57
N THR A 80 -3.32 -5.20 6.23
CA THR A 80 -4.63 -5.13 5.57
C THR A 80 -4.72 -3.80 4.82
N ILE A 81 -5.11 -3.86 3.56
CA ILE A 81 -5.42 -2.64 2.82
C ILE A 81 -6.75 -2.15 3.36
N ILE A 82 -6.74 -1.00 4.02
CA ILE A 82 -7.93 -0.43 4.61
C ILE A 82 -8.79 0.22 3.55
N THR A 83 -8.14 0.97 2.68
CA THR A 83 -8.83 1.61 1.57
C THR A 83 -7.82 2.06 0.55
N ALA A 84 -8.31 2.35 -0.64
CA ALA A 84 -7.51 2.99 -1.69
C ALA A 84 -8.46 3.89 -2.44
N HIS A 85 -8.01 5.08 -2.78
CA HIS A 85 -8.86 6.03 -3.48
C HIS A 85 -8.01 6.94 -4.35
N LYS A 86 -8.65 7.53 -5.34
CA LYS A 86 -7.96 8.48 -6.23
C LYS A 86 -7.73 9.79 -5.51
N LYS A 87 -6.63 10.41 -5.81
CA LYS A 87 -6.36 11.76 -5.33
C LYS A 87 -7.21 12.73 -6.14
N ASP A 88 -7.62 13.79 -5.50
CA ASP A 88 -8.40 14.82 -6.20
C ASP A 88 -7.52 15.79 -6.95
#